data_13f48b287e6fa28e6b84ef9c72e59b0e
#
_entry.id   13f48b287e6fa28e6b84ef9c72e59b0e
#
_cell.length_a   1.000
_cell.length_b   1.000
_cell.length_c   1.000
_cell.angle_alpha   90.00
_cell.angle_beta   90.00
_cell.angle_gamma   90.00
#
_symmetry.space_group_name_H-M   'P 1'
#
loop_
_entity.id
_entity.type
_entity.pdbx_description
1 polymer ?
#
loop_
_entity_poly.entity_id
_entity_poly.type
_entity_poly.pdbx_seq_one_letter_code
_entity_poly.pdbx_strand_id
1 'polypeptide(L)'
;MNISFFNLIIKPDIFIFIIYLIIMDSKKIKPQFTKNINPRVGLIVLATDAMIEKDFLKVFNEVSADLFVNRIKNFNPVTSNNLKKMTNFITSVTENILPGEKIDCVVYGCTSGTIVSGYDNIKKKVNLAKPDASVTAPSTAALNALKKKNIKKISIVTPYIKSVNDDVVNFFKNNNFEITSNTYFDIESDVDIGKVDQDQLFEILSNIDHKNAEALFVSCTSLPVLNIIEKLEKKLNITVLSSNQTLIWETLEKINKNNSIKGYGS
;
A
#
# COMPACT_ATOMS: atom_id res chain seq x y z
N MET A 1 65.51 -5.33 42.14
CA MET A 1 64.16 -5.02 41.67
C MET A 1 63.48 -6.32 41.26
N ASN A 2 62.76 -6.94 42.24
CA ASN A 2 62.19 -8.30 42.06
C ASN A 2 60.85 -8.18 41.36
N ILE A 3 60.73 -8.72 40.13
CA ILE A 3 59.50 -8.88 39.42
C ILE A 3 58.90 -10.23 39.86
N SER A 4 57.88 -10.16 40.70
CA SER A 4 57.08 -11.31 41.10
C SER A 4 56.20 -11.74 39.95
N PHE A 5 56.45 -12.90 39.38
CA PHE A 5 55.55 -13.58 38.44
C PHE A 5 54.35 -14.11 39.24
N PHE A 6 53.19 -13.49 39.05
CA PHE A 6 51.92 -14.06 39.47
C PHE A 6 51.61 -15.28 38.59
N ASN A 7 51.85 -16.46 39.16
CA ASN A 7 51.38 -17.72 38.60
C ASN A 7 49.84 -17.74 38.73
N LEU A 8 49.13 -17.38 37.67
CA LEU A 8 47.70 -17.57 37.59
C LEU A 8 47.41 -19.06 37.40
N ILE A 9 47.23 -19.79 38.50
CA ILE A 9 46.79 -21.19 38.46
C ILE A 9 45.31 -21.17 38.09
N ILE A 10 45.02 -21.32 36.81
CA ILE A 10 43.64 -21.55 36.34
C ILE A 10 43.23 -22.93 36.85
N LYS A 11 42.16 -23.01 37.67
CA LYS A 11 41.64 -24.28 38.17
C LYS A 11 41.37 -25.22 36.98
N PRO A 12 41.68 -26.51 37.09
CA PRO A 12 41.50 -27.48 35.99
C PRO A 12 40.09 -27.47 35.40
N ASP A 13 39.11 -27.27 36.25
CA ASP A 13 37.68 -27.20 35.84
C ASP A 13 37.36 -26.00 34.93
N ILE A 14 38.00 -24.84 35.14
CA ILE A 14 37.88 -23.66 34.31
C ILE A 14 38.58 -23.86 32.97
N PHE A 15 39.74 -24.52 32.98
CA PHE A 15 40.48 -24.84 31.77
C PHE A 15 39.74 -25.85 30.90
N ILE A 16 39.10 -26.87 31.50
CA ILE A 16 38.24 -27.83 30.81
C ILE A 16 37.01 -27.15 30.27
N PHE A 17 36.38 -26.23 31.02
CA PHE A 17 35.21 -25.47 30.56
C PHE A 17 35.55 -24.52 29.40
N ILE A 18 36.71 -23.87 29.41
CA ILE A 18 37.21 -23.04 28.30
C ILE A 18 37.51 -23.92 27.08
N ILE A 19 38.14 -25.09 27.25
CA ILE A 19 38.35 -26.03 26.14
C ILE A 19 37.02 -26.56 25.59
N TYR A 20 36.01 -26.81 26.43
CA TYR A 20 34.67 -27.24 26.01
C TYR A 20 33.94 -26.13 25.21
N LEU A 21 34.13 -24.86 25.59
CA LEU A 21 33.63 -23.70 24.86
C LEU A 21 34.37 -23.47 23.52
N ILE A 22 35.65 -23.84 23.42
CA ILE A 22 36.47 -23.71 22.20
C ILE A 22 36.19 -24.85 21.21
N ILE A 23 35.80 -26.05 21.70
CA ILE A 23 35.49 -27.25 20.90
C ILE A 23 33.97 -27.42 20.72
N MET A 24 33.20 -26.34 20.64
CA MET A 24 31.85 -26.44 20.06
C MET A 24 31.98 -26.67 18.55
N ASP A 25 32.10 -27.92 18.21
CA ASP A 25 32.18 -28.36 16.80
C ASP A 25 30.89 -27.94 16.09
N SER A 26 30.95 -26.89 15.27
CA SER A 26 29.81 -26.39 14.55
C SER A 26 29.39 -27.39 13.46
N LYS A 27 28.36 -28.17 13.74
CA LYS A 27 27.85 -29.16 12.78
C LYS A 27 27.15 -28.47 11.61
N LYS A 28 27.70 -28.57 10.41
CA LYS A 28 27.09 -28.09 9.18
C LYS A 28 25.90 -29.01 8.79
N ILE A 29 24.72 -28.47 8.87
CA ILE A 29 23.49 -29.15 8.43
C ILE A 29 23.05 -28.52 7.10
N LYS A 30 22.65 -29.36 6.14
CA LYS A 30 22.02 -28.92 4.88
C LYS A 30 20.51 -29.03 5.03
N PRO A 31 19.78 -27.90 5.16
CA PRO A 31 18.31 -27.91 5.19
C PRO A 31 17.75 -28.23 3.81
N GLN A 32 16.53 -28.73 3.79
CA GLN A 32 15.75 -28.80 2.55
C GLN A 32 15.07 -27.45 2.30
N PHE A 33 15.03 -27.04 1.03
CA PHE A 33 14.33 -25.81 0.62
C PHE A 33 12.98 -26.19 0.00
N THR A 34 11.91 -25.52 0.44
CA THR A 34 10.61 -25.62 -0.20
C THR A 34 10.54 -24.66 -1.37
N LYS A 35 9.85 -25.07 -2.45
CA LYS A 35 9.52 -24.14 -3.53
C LYS A 35 8.38 -23.25 -3.07
N ASN A 36 8.52 -21.93 -3.20
CA ASN A 36 7.40 -21.02 -3.02
C ASN A 36 6.43 -21.19 -4.19
N ILE A 37 5.15 -21.43 -3.88
CA ILE A 37 4.07 -21.63 -4.85
C ILE A 37 3.07 -20.47 -4.87
N ASN A 38 3.16 -19.56 -3.89
CA ASN A 38 2.26 -18.41 -3.80
C ASN A 38 2.72 -17.28 -4.74
N PRO A 39 1.78 -16.56 -5.36
CA PRO A 39 2.09 -15.30 -6.02
C PRO A 39 2.70 -14.31 -5.02
N ARG A 40 3.71 -13.55 -5.47
CA ARG A 40 4.41 -12.56 -4.67
C ARG A 40 4.01 -11.15 -5.07
N VAL A 41 3.51 -10.39 -4.12
CA VAL A 41 3.09 -9.00 -4.31
C VAL A 41 4.03 -8.06 -3.55
N GLY A 42 4.62 -7.11 -4.26
CA GLY A 42 5.41 -6.03 -3.68
C GLY A 42 4.55 -4.78 -3.50
N LEU A 43 4.37 -4.30 -2.27
CA LEU A 43 3.62 -3.08 -1.96
C LEU A 43 4.56 -1.94 -1.60
N ILE A 44 4.54 -0.88 -2.40
CA ILE A 44 5.26 0.37 -2.14
C ILE A 44 4.33 1.33 -1.41
N VAL A 45 4.61 1.59 -0.15
CA VAL A 45 3.80 2.43 0.77
C VAL A 45 4.49 3.77 1.01
N LEU A 46 3.75 4.88 1.09
CA LEU A 46 4.32 6.15 1.53
C LEU A 46 4.85 6.00 2.96
N ALA A 47 6.01 6.62 3.26
CA ALA A 47 6.63 6.52 4.58
C ALA A 47 5.68 6.98 5.71
N THR A 48 4.74 7.87 5.42
CA THR A 48 3.74 8.42 6.35
C THR A 48 2.39 7.71 6.34
N ASP A 49 2.10 6.86 5.33
CA ASP A 49 0.82 6.14 5.27
C ASP A 49 0.75 5.04 6.34
N ALA A 50 -0.24 5.14 7.21
CA ALA A 50 -0.47 4.19 8.30
C ALA A 50 -1.65 3.24 8.03
N MET A 51 -2.32 3.34 6.87
CA MET A 51 -3.57 2.62 6.58
C MET A 51 -3.45 1.56 5.50
N ILE A 52 -2.85 1.87 4.35
CA ILE A 52 -2.84 0.96 3.19
C ILE A 52 -2.27 -0.43 3.52
N GLU A 53 -1.16 -0.49 4.27
CA GLU A 53 -0.54 -1.76 4.67
C GLU A 53 -1.49 -2.60 5.53
N LYS A 54 -2.18 -1.97 6.50
CA LYS A 54 -3.18 -2.64 7.34
C LYS A 54 -4.35 -3.17 6.52
N ASP A 55 -4.81 -2.40 5.53
CA ASP A 55 -5.92 -2.79 4.67
C ASP A 55 -5.52 -3.97 3.76
N PHE A 56 -4.31 -3.95 3.18
CA PHE A 56 -3.77 -5.07 2.43
C PHE A 56 -3.64 -6.33 3.29
N LEU A 57 -3.07 -6.23 4.49
CA LEU A 57 -2.89 -7.37 5.40
C LEU A 57 -4.22 -8.02 5.79
N LYS A 58 -5.29 -7.24 6.03
CA LYS A 58 -6.62 -7.80 6.32
C LYS A 58 -7.11 -8.74 5.22
N VAL A 59 -6.96 -8.30 3.96
CA VAL A 59 -7.43 -9.08 2.81
C VAL A 59 -6.47 -10.22 2.48
N PHE A 60 -5.16 -9.97 2.54
CA PHE A 60 -4.14 -10.96 2.21
C PHE A 60 -4.04 -12.11 3.21
N ASN A 61 -4.53 -11.93 4.45
CA ASN A 61 -4.68 -13.03 5.41
C ASN A 61 -5.73 -14.08 4.97
N GLU A 62 -6.62 -13.73 4.05
CA GLU A 62 -7.65 -14.63 3.50
C GLU A 62 -7.26 -15.20 2.12
N VAL A 63 -6.09 -14.80 1.58
CA VAL A 63 -5.65 -15.13 0.23
C VAL A 63 -4.30 -15.83 0.27
N SER A 64 -4.14 -16.93 -0.49
CA SER A 64 -2.84 -17.59 -0.66
C SER A 64 -1.93 -16.78 -1.61
N ALA A 65 -1.38 -15.68 -1.10
CA ALA A 65 -0.41 -14.81 -1.76
C ALA A 65 0.54 -14.22 -0.72
N ASP A 66 1.78 -13.97 -1.10
CA ASP A 66 2.80 -13.41 -0.20
C ASP A 66 2.92 -11.90 -0.43
N LEU A 67 2.81 -11.11 0.64
CA LEU A 67 2.91 -9.65 0.59
C LEU A 67 4.27 -9.19 1.14
N PHE A 68 4.99 -8.39 0.35
CA PHE A 68 6.27 -7.79 0.70
C PHE A 68 6.15 -6.27 0.64
N VAL A 69 6.38 -5.59 1.76
CA VAL A 69 6.16 -4.15 1.88
C VAL A 69 7.50 -3.41 1.95
N ASN A 70 7.61 -2.33 1.19
CA ASN A 70 8.69 -1.37 1.34
C ASN A 70 8.13 0.05 1.31
N ARG A 71 8.83 1.00 1.98
CA ARG A 71 8.35 2.37 2.13
C ARG A 71 9.13 3.33 1.26
N ILE A 72 8.37 4.20 0.55
CA ILE A 72 8.92 5.26 -0.27
C ILE A 72 8.91 6.60 0.49
N LYS A 73 10.02 7.32 0.43
CA LYS A 73 10.09 8.69 0.99
C LYS A 73 9.06 9.58 0.31
N ASN A 74 8.23 10.22 1.10
CA ASN A 74 7.30 11.25 0.66
C ASN A 74 7.59 12.58 1.36
N PHE A 75 6.93 13.65 0.89
CA PHE A 75 7.19 15.02 1.34
C PHE A 75 5.86 15.69 1.71
N ASN A 76 5.83 16.37 2.85
CA ASN A 76 4.74 17.25 3.25
C ASN A 76 5.10 18.72 2.95
N PRO A 77 4.10 19.57 2.70
CA PRO A 77 2.68 19.26 2.49
C PRO A 77 2.44 18.42 1.23
N VAL A 78 1.26 17.78 1.16
CA VAL A 78 0.83 16.99 -0.02
C VAL A 78 0.48 17.96 -1.15
N THR A 79 1.45 18.22 -2.02
CA THR A 79 1.32 19.08 -3.21
C THR A 79 1.73 18.33 -4.46
N SER A 80 1.21 18.75 -5.64
CA SER A 80 1.56 18.13 -6.93
C SER A 80 3.08 18.10 -7.16
N ASN A 81 3.82 19.12 -6.74
CA ASN A 81 5.28 19.16 -6.88
C ASN A 81 5.97 18.13 -5.97
N ASN A 82 5.56 18.02 -4.70
CA ASN A 82 6.12 17.06 -3.76
C ASN A 82 5.76 15.61 -4.16
N LEU A 83 4.56 15.38 -4.69
CA LEU A 83 4.13 14.10 -5.24
C LEU A 83 4.99 13.67 -6.43
N LYS A 84 5.34 14.59 -7.34
CA LYS A 84 6.27 14.29 -8.46
C LYS A 84 7.65 13.89 -7.99
N LYS A 85 8.20 14.53 -6.94
CA LYS A 85 9.53 14.21 -6.40
C LYS A 85 9.65 12.76 -5.93
N MET A 86 8.56 12.15 -5.45
CA MET A 86 8.56 10.76 -4.98
C MET A 86 8.94 9.77 -6.09
N THR A 87 8.59 10.07 -7.34
CA THR A 87 8.88 9.17 -8.47
C THR A 87 10.36 8.87 -8.66
N ASN A 88 11.25 9.73 -8.16
CA ASN A 88 12.69 9.53 -8.24
C ASN A 88 13.20 8.34 -7.42
N PHE A 89 12.40 7.90 -6.44
CA PHE A 89 12.76 6.81 -5.53
C PHE A 89 12.10 5.48 -5.89
N ILE A 90 11.16 5.44 -6.86
CA ILE A 90 10.37 4.24 -7.16
C ILE A 90 11.27 3.06 -7.53
N THR A 91 12.24 3.24 -8.42
CA THR A 91 13.11 2.15 -8.87
C THR A 91 13.89 1.56 -7.70
N SER A 92 14.60 2.40 -6.91
CA SER A 92 15.41 1.94 -5.79
C SER A 92 14.59 1.27 -4.67
N VAL A 93 13.39 1.78 -4.39
CA VAL A 93 12.48 1.15 -3.43
C VAL A 93 11.99 -0.20 -3.95
N THR A 94 11.71 -0.31 -5.25
CA THR A 94 11.28 -1.55 -5.90
C THR A 94 12.41 -2.60 -5.90
N GLU A 95 13.65 -2.21 -6.16
CA GLU A 95 14.84 -3.09 -6.12
C GLU A 95 14.99 -3.78 -4.77
N ASN A 96 14.67 -3.07 -3.67
CA ASN A 96 14.78 -3.57 -2.31
C ASN A 96 13.60 -4.50 -1.88
N ILE A 97 12.63 -4.74 -2.75
CA ILE A 97 11.60 -5.76 -2.52
C ILE A 97 12.12 -7.10 -3.03
N LEU A 98 12.52 -7.99 -2.11
CA LEU A 98 13.11 -9.29 -2.44
C LEU A 98 14.17 -9.19 -3.56
N PRO A 99 15.35 -8.64 -3.29
CA PRO A 99 16.41 -8.50 -4.31
C PRO A 99 16.78 -9.86 -4.92
N GLY A 100 16.86 -9.89 -6.26
CA GLY A 100 17.18 -11.12 -7.00
C GLY A 100 16.01 -12.08 -7.21
N GLU A 101 14.85 -11.86 -6.57
CA GLU A 101 13.68 -12.72 -6.67
C GLU A 101 12.61 -12.12 -7.59
N LYS A 102 11.81 -13.00 -8.21
CA LYS A 102 10.64 -12.60 -9.00
C LYS A 102 9.54 -12.05 -8.10
N ILE A 103 8.91 -10.97 -8.54
CA ILE A 103 7.66 -10.41 -8.01
C ILE A 103 6.60 -10.47 -9.11
N ASP A 104 5.40 -10.98 -8.82
CA ASP A 104 4.34 -11.14 -9.83
C ASP A 104 3.55 -9.84 -10.05
N CYS A 105 3.34 -9.06 -8.98
CA CYS A 105 2.69 -7.75 -9.06
C CYS A 105 3.36 -6.75 -8.11
N VAL A 106 3.65 -5.55 -8.60
CA VAL A 106 4.08 -4.41 -7.79
C VAL A 106 2.96 -3.40 -7.70
N VAL A 107 2.62 -3.03 -6.49
CA VAL A 107 1.56 -2.08 -6.12
C VAL A 107 2.20 -0.76 -5.71
N TYR A 108 1.88 0.33 -6.40
CA TYR A 108 2.28 1.68 -6.00
C TYR A 108 1.17 2.35 -5.21
N GLY A 109 1.32 2.46 -3.89
CA GLY A 109 0.29 2.89 -2.95
C GLY A 109 0.16 4.40 -2.80
N CYS A 110 -0.13 5.16 -3.88
CA CYS A 110 -0.40 6.59 -3.80
C CYS A 110 -1.36 7.04 -4.90
N THR A 111 -2.57 7.48 -4.53
CA THR A 111 -3.60 7.89 -5.49
C THR A 111 -3.24 9.18 -6.19
N SER A 112 -3.03 10.25 -5.44
CA SER A 112 -2.66 11.56 -5.97
C SER A 112 -1.30 11.54 -6.67
N GLY A 113 -0.33 10.79 -6.13
CA GLY A 113 0.98 10.59 -6.77
C GLY A 113 0.87 9.91 -8.14
N THR A 114 -0.03 8.95 -8.31
CA THR A 114 -0.28 8.30 -9.61
C THR A 114 -0.88 9.28 -10.62
N ILE A 115 -1.85 10.08 -10.19
CA ILE A 115 -2.52 11.08 -11.05
C ILE A 115 -1.51 12.11 -11.56
N VAL A 116 -0.73 12.68 -10.64
CA VAL A 116 0.20 13.79 -10.93
C VAL A 116 1.41 13.33 -11.76
N SER A 117 1.86 12.09 -11.55
CA SER A 117 3.09 11.57 -12.19
C SER A 117 2.80 10.75 -13.45
N GLY A 118 1.57 10.30 -13.64
CA GLY A 118 1.16 9.42 -14.72
C GLY A 118 1.51 7.95 -14.44
N TYR A 119 0.54 7.07 -14.67
CA TYR A 119 0.69 5.62 -14.45
C TYR A 119 1.83 5.00 -15.27
N ASP A 120 1.98 5.37 -16.54
CA ASP A 120 3.01 4.81 -17.42
C ASP A 120 4.43 5.13 -16.94
N ASN A 121 4.64 6.34 -16.40
CA ASN A 121 5.92 6.70 -15.80
C ASN A 121 6.22 5.86 -14.56
N ILE A 122 5.22 5.64 -13.70
CA ILE A 122 5.36 4.78 -12.51
C ILE A 122 5.68 3.35 -12.94
N LYS A 123 4.90 2.79 -13.86
CA LYS A 123 5.10 1.44 -14.41
C LYS A 123 6.50 1.28 -15.00
N LYS A 124 6.95 2.24 -15.79
CA LYS A 124 8.33 2.24 -16.37
C LYS A 124 9.39 2.15 -15.26
N LYS A 125 9.25 2.96 -14.19
CA LYS A 125 10.23 2.98 -13.09
C LYS A 125 10.21 1.68 -12.26
N VAL A 126 9.05 1.08 -12.04
CA VAL A 126 8.92 -0.24 -11.41
C VAL A 126 9.58 -1.32 -12.26
N ASN A 127 9.30 -1.34 -13.56
CA ASN A 127 9.81 -2.37 -14.46
C ASN A 127 11.31 -2.23 -14.76
N LEU A 128 11.96 -1.12 -14.43
CA LEU A 128 13.44 -1.05 -14.40
C LEU A 128 14.03 -1.98 -13.33
N ALA A 129 13.36 -2.16 -12.21
CA ALA A 129 13.80 -3.01 -11.10
C ALA A 129 13.22 -4.43 -11.16
N LYS A 130 11.97 -4.58 -11.59
CA LYS A 130 11.23 -5.84 -11.71
C LYS A 130 10.58 -5.92 -13.10
N PRO A 131 11.33 -6.29 -14.15
CA PRO A 131 10.88 -6.21 -15.55
C PRO A 131 9.60 -6.97 -15.87
N ASP A 132 9.42 -8.15 -15.24
CA ASP A 132 8.29 -9.06 -15.50
C ASP A 132 7.09 -8.82 -14.58
N ALA A 133 7.20 -7.90 -13.62
CA ALA A 133 6.12 -7.63 -12.70
C ALA A 133 4.97 -6.88 -13.39
N SER A 134 3.74 -7.34 -13.16
CA SER A 134 2.58 -6.48 -13.40
C SER A 134 2.59 -5.30 -12.42
N VAL A 135 2.01 -4.19 -12.82
CA VAL A 135 1.97 -2.98 -11.96
C VAL A 135 0.53 -2.55 -11.79
N THR A 136 0.18 -2.12 -10.58
CA THR A 136 -1.11 -1.49 -10.30
C THR A 136 -0.95 -0.25 -9.42
N ALA A 137 -1.88 0.69 -9.55
CA ALA A 137 -1.88 1.92 -8.78
C ALA A 137 -3.32 2.40 -8.53
N PRO A 138 -3.60 3.14 -7.43
CA PRO A 138 -4.98 3.35 -6.96
C PRO A 138 -5.89 4.06 -7.96
N SER A 139 -5.40 5.09 -8.66
CA SER A 139 -6.25 5.86 -9.58
C SER A 139 -6.65 5.05 -10.82
N THR A 140 -5.74 4.23 -11.37
CA THR A 140 -6.05 3.34 -12.50
C THR A 140 -6.91 2.17 -12.08
N ALA A 141 -6.69 1.61 -10.90
CA ALA A 141 -7.53 0.57 -10.32
C ALA A 141 -8.97 1.06 -10.12
N ALA A 142 -9.14 2.30 -9.61
CA ALA A 142 -10.45 2.92 -9.47
C ALA A 142 -11.17 3.09 -10.82
N LEU A 143 -10.46 3.58 -11.86
CA LEU A 143 -11.02 3.66 -13.21
C LEU A 143 -11.50 2.30 -13.74
N ASN A 144 -10.68 1.27 -13.53
CA ASN A 144 -10.99 -0.09 -14.02
C ASN A 144 -12.18 -0.69 -13.26
N ALA A 145 -12.25 -0.48 -11.94
CA ALA A 145 -13.40 -0.92 -11.14
C ALA A 145 -14.70 -0.23 -11.55
N LEU A 146 -14.68 1.10 -11.72
CA LEU A 146 -15.84 1.88 -12.19
C LEU A 146 -16.30 1.42 -13.59
N LYS A 147 -15.36 1.21 -14.53
CA LYS A 147 -15.66 0.71 -15.86
C LYS A 147 -16.24 -0.71 -15.82
N LYS A 148 -15.70 -1.61 -15.01
CA LYS A 148 -16.20 -2.99 -14.85
C LYS A 148 -17.63 -3.02 -14.33
N LYS A 149 -17.99 -2.04 -13.49
CA LYS A 149 -19.37 -1.87 -12.97
C LYS A 149 -20.27 -1.04 -13.90
N ASN A 150 -19.80 -0.60 -15.06
CA ASN A 150 -20.52 0.28 -16.00
C ASN A 150 -20.96 1.62 -15.39
N ILE A 151 -20.30 2.09 -14.34
CA ILE A 151 -20.57 3.37 -13.67
C ILE A 151 -20.00 4.50 -14.50
N LYS A 152 -20.77 5.60 -14.62
CA LYS A 152 -20.36 6.81 -15.35
C LYS A 152 -20.50 8.10 -14.53
N LYS A 153 -21.41 8.12 -13.55
CA LYS A 153 -21.68 9.26 -12.70
C LYS A 153 -21.18 9.00 -11.30
N ILE A 154 -20.22 9.81 -10.84
CA ILE A 154 -19.59 9.61 -9.54
C ILE A 154 -19.61 10.88 -8.70
N SER A 155 -19.85 10.71 -7.40
CA SER A 155 -19.50 11.68 -6.38
C SER A 155 -18.08 11.39 -5.89
N ILE A 156 -17.26 12.42 -5.69
CA ILE A 156 -15.86 12.26 -5.23
C ILE A 156 -15.67 12.91 -3.88
N VAL A 157 -15.00 12.21 -2.99
CA VAL A 157 -14.48 12.76 -1.72
C VAL A 157 -12.99 12.56 -1.65
N THR A 158 -12.27 13.63 -1.30
CA THR A 158 -10.83 13.58 -1.06
C THR A 158 -10.46 14.25 0.27
N PRO A 159 -9.36 13.84 0.92
CA PRO A 159 -8.88 14.54 2.11
C PRO A 159 -7.99 15.75 1.76
N TYR A 160 -7.58 15.90 0.51
CA TYR A 160 -6.51 16.79 0.08
C TYR A 160 -6.88 18.27 0.12
N ILE A 161 -5.87 19.14 0.04
CA ILE A 161 -6.03 20.57 -0.27
C ILE A 161 -6.68 20.75 -1.64
N LYS A 162 -7.29 21.91 -1.84
CA LYS A 162 -8.08 22.19 -3.06
C LYS A 162 -7.36 21.87 -4.37
N SER A 163 -6.08 22.27 -4.49
CA SER A 163 -5.33 22.05 -5.75
C SER A 163 -5.14 20.57 -6.10
N VAL A 164 -4.86 19.74 -5.11
CA VAL A 164 -4.70 18.27 -5.31
C VAL A 164 -6.06 17.59 -5.51
N ASN A 165 -7.10 18.08 -4.83
CA ASN A 165 -8.48 17.65 -5.09
C ASN A 165 -8.89 17.94 -6.54
N ASP A 166 -8.58 19.13 -7.05
CA ASP A 166 -8.89 19.51 -8.43
C ASP A 166 -8.15 18.60 -9.44
N ASP A 167 -6.91 18.19 -9.16
CA ASP A 167 -6.17 17.20 -9.97
C ASP A 167 -6.92 15.86 -10.01
N VAL A 168 -7.48 15.37 -8.88
CA VAL A 168 -8.27 14.15 -8.82
C VAL A 168 -9.55 14.26 -9.63
N VAL A 169 -10.30 15.34 -9.45
CA VAL A 169 -11.54 15.61 -10.19
C VAL A 169 -11.28 15.65 -11.69
N ASN A 170 -10.25 16.38 -12.12
CA ASN A 170 -9.89 16.51 -13.54
C ASN A 170 -9.44 15.15 -14.13
N PHE A 171 -8.75 14.32 -13.34
CA PHE A 171 -8.37 12.99 -13.77
C PHE A 171 -9.59 12.14 -14.15
N PHE A 172 -10.65 12.10 -13.34
CA PHE A 172 -11.85 11.35 -13.65
C PHE A 172 -12.64 11.99 -14.81
N LYS A 173 -12.76 13.33 -14.85
CA LYS A 173 -13.39 14.03 -15.99
C LYS A 173 -12.70 13.71 -17.32
N ASN A 174 -11.36 13.74 -17.34
CA ASN A 174 -10.56 13.43 -18.53
C ASN A 174 -10.67 11.96 -18.96
N ASN A 175 -11.16 11.10 -18.07
CA ASN A 175 -11.45 9.70 -18.36
C ASN A 175 -12.95 9.42 -18.60
N ASN A 176 -13.72 10.47 -18.97
CA ASN A 176 -15.12 10.42 -19.35
C ASN A 176 -16.10 10.04 -18.22
N PHE A 177 -15.80 10.42 -16.98
CA PHE A 177 -16.75 10.32 -15.87
C PHE A 177 -17.42 11.67 -15.62
N GLU A 178 -18.73 11.63 -15.40
CA GLU A 178 -19.52 12.77 -14.91
C GLU A 178 -19.33 12.88 -13.39
N ILE A 179 -18.87 14.06 -12.93
CA ILE A 179 -18.71 14.32 -11.50
C ILE A 179 -19.95 15.05 -11.02
N THR A 180 -20.80 14.35 -10.27
CA THR A 180 -22.09 14.89 -9.80
C THR A 180 -21.92 15.77 -8.55
N SER A 181 -20.96 15.44 -7.70
CA SER A 181 -20.56 16.27 -6.57
C SER A 181 -19.08 16.04 -6.20
N ASN A 182 -18.50 17.01 -5.51
CA ASN A 182 -17.10 16.95 -5.07
C ASN A 182 -16.96 17.61 -3.70
N THR A 183 -16.43 16.86 -2.75
CA THR A 183 -16.14 17.32 -1.38
C THR A 183 -14.67 17.06 -1.03
N TYR A 184 -14.03 17.99 -0.35
CA TYR A 184 -12.65 17.81 0.13
C TYR A 184 -12.47 18.34 1.54
N PHE A 185 -11.49 17.79 2.28
CA PHE A 185 -11.29 18.09 3.71
C PHE A 185 -10.19 19.12 3.98
N ASP A 186 -9.46 19.53 2.96
CA ASP A 186 -8.38 20.53 3.03
C ASP A 186 -7.25 20.18 4.01
N ILE A 187 -6.86 18.90 4.09
CA ILE A 187 -5.80 18.42 4.97
C ILE A 187 -4.47 18.42 4.20
N GLU A 188 -3.47 19.13 4.74
CA GLU A 188 -2.14 19.26 4.11
C GLU A 188 -1.21 18.09 4.40
N SER A 189 -1.33 17.48 5.59
CA SER A 189 -0.42 16.46 6.09
C SER A 189 -0.97 15.05 5.85
N ASP A 190 -0.21 14.20 5.17
CA ASP A 190 -0.58 12.79 4.96
C ASP A 190 -0.73 12.02 6.29
N VAL A 191 0.09 12.35 7.29
CA VAL A 191 -0.04 11.77 8.65
C VAL A 191 -1.36 12.12 9.30
N ASP A 192 -1.86 13.36 9.10
CA ASP A 192 -3.13 13.79 9.70
C ASP A 192 -4.33 13.19 8.96
N ILE A 193 -4.21 12.93 7.67
CA ILE A 193 -5.20 12.16 6.91
C ILE A 193 -5.42 10.78 7.55
N GLY A 194 -4.34 10.09 7.94
CA GLY A 194 -4.42 8.78 8.59
C GLY A 194 -5.00 8.78 10.00
N LYS A 195 -5.15 9.97 10.62
CA LYS A 195 -5.74 10.16 11.96
C LYS A 195 -7.23 10.51 11.93
N VAL A 196 -7.81 10.67 10.74
CA VAL A 196 -9.25 10.95 10.62
C VAL A 196 -10.03 9.84 11.35
N ASP A 197 -10.90 10.25 12.27
CA ASP A 197 -11.74 9.32 13.03
C ASP A 197 -12.70 8.58 12.10
N GLN A 198 -12.78 7.25 12.21
CA GLN A 198 -13.52 6.41 11.28
C GLN A 198 -15.04 6.58 11.44
N ASP A 199 -15.54 6.78 12.68
CA ASP A 199 -16.97 6.96 12.92
C ASP A 199 -17.41 8.35 12.43
N GLN A 200 -16.59 9.38 12.67
CA GLN A 200 -16.82 10.70 12.12
C GLN A 200 -16.79 10.68 10.58
N LEU A 201 -15.85 9.96 9.98
CA LEU A 201 -15.77 9.80 8.54
C LEU A 201 -17.03 9.13 7.97
N PHE A 202 -17.53 8.09 8.64
CA PHE A 202 -18.79 7.45 8.25
C PHE A 202 -19.97 8.44 8.28
N GLU A 203 -20.10 9.26 9.32
CA GLU A 203 -21.16 10.27 9.41
C GLU A 203 -21.02 11.34 8.32
N ILE A 204 -19.81 11.85 8.07
CA ILE A 204 -19.56 12.80 6.98
C ILE A 204 -19.98 12.20 5.64
N LEU A 205 -19.45 11.02 5.29
CA LEU A 205 -19.71 10.37 4.00
C LEU A 205 -21.18 10.00 3.81
N SER A 206 -21.89 9.74 4.92
CA SER A 206 -23.34 9.45 4.90
C SER A 206 -24.22 10.67 4.60
N ASN A 207 -23.73 11.88 4.83
CA ASN A 207 -24.52 13.11 4.79
C ASN A 207 -24.10 14.07 3.67
N ILE A 208 -23.03 13.76 2.90
CA ILE A 208 -22.64 14.57 1.74
C ILE A 208 -23.66 14.46 0.60
N ASP A 209 -23.67 15.45 -0.27
CA ASP A 209 -24.49 15.42 -1.49
C ASP A 209 -23.92 14.38 -2.47
N HIS A 210 -24.70 13.35 -2.74
CA HIS A 210 -24.39 12.31 -3.72
C HIS A 210 -25.54 12.09 -4.71
N LYS A 211 -26.45 13.06 -4.79
CA LYS A 211 -27.61 12.98 -5.70
C LYS A 211 -27.17 12.76 -7.15
N ASN A 212 -27.87 11.83 -7.79
CA ASN A 212 -27.60 11.41 -9.18
C ASN A 212 -26.26 10.71 -9.39
N ALA A 213 -25.45 10.44 -8.36
CA ALA A 213 -24.28 9.58 -8.47
C ALA A 213 -24.69 8.10 -8.53
N GLU A 214 -24.03 7.34 -9.37
CA GLU A 214 -24.11 5.88 -9.42
C GLU A 214 -23.14 5.24 -8.42
N ALA A 215 -22.07 5.99 -8.07
CA ALA A 215 -21.12 5.60 -7.04
C ALA A 215 -20.53 6.80 -6.30
N LEU A 216 -20.18 6.56 -5.05
CA LEU A 216 -19.30 7.41 -4.24
C LEU A 216 -17.87 6.87 -4.35
N PHE A 217 -16.92 7.67 -4.81
CA PHE A 217 -15.50 7.35 -4.78
C PHE A 217 -14.77 8.14 -3.70
N VAL A 218 -14.20 7.44 -2.70
CA VAL A 218 -13.40 8.03 -1.63
C VAL A 218 -11.93 7.85 -1.94
N SER A 219 -11.28 8.95 -2.29
CA SER A 219 -9.89 8.98 -2.72
C SER A 219 -8.93 9.12 -1.54
N CYS A 220 -7.83 8.48 -1.58
CA CYS A 220 -6.66 8.45 -0.71
C CYS A 220 -6.43 7.09 -0.05
N THR A 221 -5.16 6.66 -0.07
CA THR A 221 -4.75 5.40 0.56
C THR A 221 -4.62 5.51 2.08
N SER A 222 -4.38 6.72 2.58
CA SER A 222 -4.23 6.99 4.02
C SER A 222 -5.57 7.17 4.75
N LEU A 223 -6.72 7.31 4.06
CA LEU A 223 -8.03 7.43 4.72
C LEU A 223 -8.54 6.08 5.24
N PRO A 224 -9.07 6.01 6.48
CA PRO A 224 -9.55 4.78 7.10
C PRO A 224 -10.96 4.39 6.62
N VAL A 225 -11.13 4.10 5.31
CA VAL A 225 -12.44 3.89 4.67
C VAL A 225 -12.83 2.41 4.57
N LEU A 226 -11.87 1.50 4.42
CA LEU A 226 -12.14 0.12 4.02
C LEU A 226 -13.21 -0.57 4.87
N ASN A 227 -13.16 -0.43 6.19
CA ASN A 227 -14.08 -1.12 7.11
C ASN A 227 -15.51 -0.53 7.13
N ILE A 228 -15.71 0.65 6.58
CA ILE A 228 -17.04 1.31 6.58
C ILE A 228 -17.75 1.24 5.23
N ILE A 229 -17.09 0.73 4.19
CA ILE A 229 -17.64 0.70 2.81
C ILE A 229 -18.98 -0.03 2.78
N GLU A 230 -19.07 -1.26 3.30
CA GLU A 230 -20.32 -2.04 3.28
C GLU A 230 -21.46 -1.35 4.03
N LYS A 231 -21.15 -0.69 5.16
CA LYS A 231 -22.14 0.09 5.91
C LYS A 231 -22.61 1.32 5.13
N LEU A 232 -21.70 2.00 4.44
CA LEU A 232 -22.01 3.14 3.58
C LEU A 232 -22.89 2.72 2.39
N GLU A 233 -22.56 1.63 1.70
CA GLU A 233 -23.39 1.12 0.60
C GLU A 233 -24.82 0.80 1.05
N LYS A 234 -24.97 0.16 2.22
CA LYS A 234 -26.31 -0.10 2.82
C LYS A 234 -27.06 1.18 3.16
N LYS A 235 -26.38 2.21 3.68
CA LYS A 235 -27.02 3.49 4.07
C LYS A 235 -27.36 4.36 2.87
N LEU A 236 -26.47 4.43 1.88
CA LEU A 236 -26.61 5.32 0.72
C LEU A 236 -27.37 4.69 -0.43
N ASN A 237 -27.48 3.37 -0.46
CA ASN A 237 -28.05 2.57 -1.56
C ASN A 237 -27.40 2.87 -2.93
N ILE A 238 -26.09 3.13 -2.93
CA ILE A 238 -25.25 3.27 -4.12
C ILE A 238 -23.94 2.52 -3.91
N THR A 239 -23.22 2.22 -4.99
CA THR A 239 -21.87 1.65 -4.90
C THR A 239 -20.93 2.63 -4.19
N VAL A 240 -20.11 2.14 -3.25
CA VAL A 240 -19.04 2.91 -2.61
C VAL A 240 -17.71 2.26 -2.92
N LEU A 241 -16.81 3.03 -3.51
CA LEU A 241 -15.46 2.59 -3.85
C LEU A 241 -14.43 3.46 -3.11
N SER A 242 -13.33 2.83 -2.70
CA SER A 242 -12.18 3.53 -2.13
C SER A 242 -10.89 3.22 -2.89
N SER A 243 -9.88 4.07 -2.70
CA SER A 243 -8.56 3.85 -3.28
C SER A 243 -7.99 2.48 -2.89
N ASN A 244 -8.02 2.11 -1.60
CA ASN A 244 -7.45 0.85 -1.13
C ASN A 244 -8.26 -0.36 -1.60
N GLN A 245 -9.60 -0.30 -1.53
CA GLN A 245 -10.46 -1.40 -1.99
C GLN A 245 -10.22 -1.72 -3.47
N THR A 246 -10.28 -0.70 -4.34
CA THR A 246 -10.09 -0.91 -5.79
C THR A 246 -8.67 -1.35 -6.13
N LEU A 247 -7.67 -0.86 -5.40
CA LEU A 247 -6.28 -1.26 -5.56
C LEU A 247 -6.05 -2.72 -5.17
N ILE A 248 -6.61 -3.15 -4.03
CA ILE A 248 -6.56 -4.54 -3.57
C ILE A 248 -7.27 -5.45 -4.59
N TRP A 249 -8.48 -5.07 -5.03
CA TRP A 249 -9.22 -5.80 -6.04
C TRP A 249 -8.40 -6.00 -7.33
N GLU A 250 -7.82 -4.93 -7.89
CA GLU A 250 -7.02 -5.04 -9.12
C GLU A 250 -5.74 -5.85 -8.91
N THR A 251 -5.14 -5.77 -7.72
CA THR A 251 -3.97 -6.59 -7.35
C THR A 251 -4.32 -8.08 -7.41
N LEU A 252 -5.45 -8.47 -6.81
CA LEU A 252 -5.92 -9.86 -6.83
C LEU A 252 -6.24 -10.34 -8.24
N GLU A 253 -6.86 -9.50 -9.08
CA GLU A 253 -7.07 -9.81 -10.51
C GLU A 253 -5.74 -10.11 -11.21
N LYS A 254 -4.70 -9.28 -11.00
CA LYS A 254 -3.39 -9.43 -11.65
C LYS A 254 -2.62 -10.68 -11.23
N ILE A 255 -2.88 -11.20 -10.04
CA ILE A 255 -2.25 -12.43 -9.55
C ILE A 255 -3.17 -13.66 -9.66
N ASN A 256 -4.30 -13.54 -10.37
CA ASN A 256 -5.31 -14.60 -10.58
C ASN A 256 -5.88 -15.17 -9.25
N LYS A 257 -6.18 -14.29 -8.30
CA LYS A 257 -6.79 -14.61 -6.99
C LYS A 257 -8.12 -13.88 -6.80
N ASN A 258 -9.00 -13.94 -7.79
CA ASN A 258 -10.25 -13.17 -7.90
C ASN A 258 -11.37 -13.66 -6.97
N ASN A 259 -11.05 -14.19 -5.82
CA ASN A 259 -12.06 -14.65 -4.89
C ASN A 259 -12.83 -13.46 -4.34
N SER A 260 -14.16 -13.59 -4.27
CA SER A 260 -15.02 -12.62 -3.59
C SER A 260 -14.63 -12.55 -2.11
N ILE A 261 -14.11 -11.41 -1.68
CA ILE A 261 -13.77 -11.15 -0.28
C ILE A 261 -14.92 -10.37 0.33
N LYS A 262 -15.58 -10.94 1.34
CA LYS A 262 -16.76 -10.36 1.99
C LYS A 262 -16.39 -9.24 2.95
N GLY A 263 -17.30 -8.28 3.14
CA GLY A 263 -17.20 -7.26 4.17
C GLY A 263 -16.57 -5.93 3.73
N TYR A 264 -16.15 -5.84 2.45
CA TYR A 264 -15.49 -4.64 1.92
C TYR A 264 -16.23 -3.99 0.73
N GLY A 265 -17.55 -4.18 0.68
CA GLY A 265 -18.42 -3.63 -0.36
C GLY A 265 -18.58 -4.54 -1.58
N SER A 266 -19.28 -4.03 -2.59
CA SER A 266 -19.73 -4.78 -3.77
C SER A 266 -18.69 -4.79 -4.90
#